data_227c4682547e842969773e05294678db
#
_entry.id   227c4682547e842969773e05294678db
#
_cell.length_a   1.000
_cell.length_b   1.000
_cell.length_c   1.000
_cell.angle_alpha   90.00
_cell.angle_beta   90.00
_cell.angle_gamma   90.00
#
_symmetry.space_group_name_H-M   'P 1'
#
loop_
_entity.id
_entity.type
_entity.pdbx_description
1 polymer ?
#
loop_
_entity_poly.entity_id
_entity_poly.type
_entity_poly.pdbx_seq_one_letter_code
_entity_poly.pdbx_strand_id
1 'polypeptide(L)'
;MKFFVLKALMFFDFFYKRKILYGLKKILGNEVKIIFDVGGHKGESILLFNKNFNFYKVYTFEPLKNNFLKLKINTKKIEEKIVYLNCALGNKKENKIIKEMIETSSSTLNDINE
;
A
#
# COMPACT_ATOMS: atom_id res chain seq x y z
N MET A 1 24.85 -6.78 -14.86
CA MET A 1 23.91 -5.86 -15.52
C MET A 1 22.52 -5.82 -14.86
N LYS A 2 21.84 -6.94 -14.63
CA LYS A 2 20.53 -6.96 -13.92
C LYS A 2 20.54 -6.29 -12.55
N PHE A 3 21.56 -6.51 -11.75
CA PHE A 3 21.68 -5.94 -10.40
C PHE A 3 21.85 -4.42 -10.40
N PHE A 4 22.57 -3.86 -11.37
CA PHE A 4 22.73 -2.41 -11.51
C PHE A 4 21.43 -1.72 -11.96
N VAL A 5 20.69 -2.33 -12.86
CA VAL A 5 19.38 -1.81 -13.34
C VAL A 5 18.37 -1.80 -12.19
N LEU A 6 18.31 -2.87 -11.38
CA LEU A 6 17.42 -2.92 -10.21
C LEU A 6 17.76 -1.83 -9.17
N LYS A 7 19.05 -1.59 -8.89
CA LYS A 7 19.46 -0.49 -8.01
C LYS A 7 19.11 0.88 -8.56
N ALA A 8 19.28 1.09 -9.87
CA ALA A 8 18.90 2.34 -10.53
C ALA A 8 17.38 2.58 -10.44
N LEU A 9 16.55 1.55 -10.69
CA LEU A 9 15.10 1.65 -10.56
C LEU A 9 14.67 1.96 -9.12
N MET A 10 15.28 1.32 -8.11
CA MET A 10 15.02 1.63 -6.70
C MET A 10 15.41 3.06 -6.33
N PHE A 11 16.49 3.58 -6.92
CA PHE A 11 16.94 4.96 -6.73
C PHE A 11 15.95 5.97 -7.33
N PHE A 12 15.44 5.73 -8.54
CA PHE A 12 14.40 6.55 -9.16
C PHE A 12 13.09 6.49 -8.38
N ASP A 13 12.68 5.33 -7.88
CA ASP A 13 11.52 5.17 -7.00
C ASP A 13 11.65 6.00 -5.73
N PHE A 14 12.82 6.03 -5.12
CA PHE A 14 13.09 6.84 -3.93
C PHE A 14 12.90 8.33 -4.18
N PHE A 15 13.44 8.86 -5.29
CA PHE A 15 13.26 10.26 -5.66
C PHE A 15 11.81 10.59 -6.02
N TYR A 16 11.15 9.72 -6.74
CA TYR A 16 9.75 9.87 -7.12
C TYR A 16 8.84 9.94 -5.88
N LYS A 17 9.03 9.03 -4.93
CA LYS A 17 8.31 9.04 -3.65
C LYS A 17 8.56 10.32 -2.84
N ARG A 18 9.79 10.80 -2.77
CA ARG A 18 10.11 12.07 -2.09
C ARG A 18 9.42 13.26 -2.76
N LYS A 19 9.40 13.31 -4.08
CA LYS A 19 8.74 14.37 -4.84
C LYS A 19 7.23 14.39 -4.60
N ILE A 20 6.59 13.23 -4.59
CA ILE A 20 5.17 13.08 -4.26
C ILE A 20 4.89 13.54 -2.83
N LEU A 21 5.66 13.09 -1.85
CA LEU A 21 5.51 13.48 -0.45
C LEU A 21 5.67 14.97 -0.24
N TYR A 22 6.64 15.59 -0.91
CA TYR A 22 6.83 17.04 -0.86
C TYR A 22 5.61 17.78 -1.41
N GLY A 23 5.09 17.35 -2.57
CA GLY A 23 3.87 17.90 -3.15
C GLY A 23 2.65 17.74 -2.24
N LEU A 24 2.46 16.56 -1.66
CA LEU A 24 1.39 16.29 -0.70
C LEU A 24 1.49 17.16 0.54
N LYS A 25 2.66 17.31 1.13
CA LYS A 25 2.88 18.19 2.29
C LYS A 25 2.55 19.65 1.98
N LYS A 26 2.89 20.12 0.78
CA LYS A 26 2.58 21.47 0.34
C LYS A 26 1.07 21.73 0.23
N ILE A 27 0.30 20.72 -0.19
CA ILE A 27 -1.15 20.81 -0.41
C ILE A 27 -1.92 20.56 0.90
N LEU A 28 -1.55 19.55 1.66
CA LEU A 28 -2.30 19.03 2.80
C LEU A 28 -1.80 19.56 4.15
N GLY A 29 -0.61 20.15 4.20
CA GLY A 29 0.07 20.46 5.47
C GLY A 29 0.60 19.19 6.14
N ASN A 30 0.84 19.26 7.44
CA ASN A 30 1.39 18.14 8.23
C ASN A 30 0.32 17.26 8.87
N GLU A 31 -0.93 17.69 8.88
CA GLU A 31 -2.03 16.98 9.52
C GLU A 31 -3.01 16.43 8.47
N VAL A 32 -3.18 15.12 8.50
CA VAL A 32 -4.16 14.41 7.67
C VAL A 32 -5.07 13.62 8.60
N LYS A 33 -6.38 13.87 8.56
CA LYS A 33 -7.32 13.23 9.48
C LYS A 33 -7.50 11.74 9.20
N ILE A 34 -7.80 11.39 7.96
CA ILE A 34 -8.11 10.02 7.55
C ILE A 34 -7.38 9.70 6.25
N ILE A 35 -6.85 8.49 6.17
CA ILE A 35 -6.19 7.94 4.99
C ILE A 35 -6.94 6.69 4.56
N PHE A 36 -7.23 6.57 3.27
CA PHE A 36 -7.65 5.33 2.62
C PHE A 36 -6.50 4.80 1.78
N ASP A 37 -5.95 3.67 2.20
CA ASP A 37 -4.82 3.00 1.54
C ASP A 37 -5.33 1.78 0.78
N VAL A 38 -5.53 1.94 -0.51
CA VAL A 38 -6.07 0.89 -1.40
C VAL A 38 -4.93 0.10 -2.01
N GLY A 39 -4.86 -1.19 -1.70
CA GLY A 39 -3.71 -2.02 -2.05
C GLY A 39 -2.54 -1.84 -1.07
N GLY A 40 -2.81 -1.99 0.21
CA GLY A 40 -1.84 -1.74 1.29
C GLY A 40 -0.59 -2.60 1.27
N HIS A 41 -0.61 -3.68 0.48
CA HIS A 41 0.48 -4.62 0.27
C HIS A 41 1.09 -5.10 1.60
N LYS A 42 2.34 -4.78 1.90
CA LYS A 42 3.03 -5.13 3.16
C LYS A 42 3.12 -3.95 4.14
N GLY A 43 2.40 -2.84 3.88
CA GLY A 43 2.33 -1.67 4.75
C GLY A 43 3.34 -0.57 4.44
N GLU A 44 4.02 -0.61 3.30
CA GLU A 44 5.05 0.37 2.93
C GLU A 44 4.51 1.79 2.86
N SER A 45 3.33 1.98 2.26
CA SER A 45 2.67 3.29 2.17
C SER A 45 2.31 3.84 3.53
N ILE A 46 1.73 3.02 4.41
CA ILE A 46 1.33 3.42 5.76
C ILE A 46 2.54 3.86 6.59
N LEU A 47 3.64 3.08 6.55
CA LEU A 47 4.87 3.42 7.25
C LEU A 47 5.49 4.71 6.73
N LEU A 48 5.44 4.94 5.42
CA LEU A 48 5.91 6.17 4.79
C LEU A 48 5.07 7.37 5.22
N PHE A 49 3.74 7.23 5.25
CA PHE A 49 2.84 8.28 5.73
C PHE A 49 3.01 8.55 7.21
N ASN A 50 3.15 7.51 8.04
CA ASN A 50 3.38 7.69 9.48
C ASN A 50 4.67 8.45 9.80
N LYS A 51 5.69 8.30 8.97
CA LYS A 51 6.95 9.05 9.09
C LYS A 51 6.81 10.52 8.73
N ASN A 52 5.88 10.87 7.84
CA ASN A 52 5.82 12.18 7.21
C ASN A 52 4.61 13.02 7.59
N PHE A 53 3.53 12.42 8.07
CA PHE A 53 2.28 13.09 8.44
C PHE A 53 1.80 12.64 9.80
N ASN A 54 1.13 13.55 10.51
CA ASN A 54 0.33 13.18 11.67
C ASN A 54 -1.09 12.86 11.19
N PHE A 55 -1.54 11.61 11.36
CA PHE A 55 -2.88 11.20 10.97
C PHE A 55 -3.62 10.55 12.15
N TYR A 56 -4.94 10.65 12.09
CA TYR A 56 -5.82 10.08 13.11
C TYR A 56 -6.13 8.60 12.82
N LYS A 57 -6.47 8.27 11.56
CA LYS A 57 -6.91 6.91 11.18
C LYS A 57 -6.50 6.56 9.75
N VAL A 58 -6.13 5.29 9.55
CA VAL A 58 -5.93 4.68 8.22
C VAL A 58 -6.90 3.52 8.06
N TYR A 59 -7.55 3.46 6.91
CA TYR A 59 -8.28 2.30 6.44
C TYR A 59 -7.48 1.67 5.31
N THR A 60 -6.92 0.48 5.52
CA THR A 60 -6.09 -0.19 4.52
C THR A 60 -6.80 -1.44 3.99
N PHE A 61 -6.77 -1.58 2.68
CA PHE A 61 -7.42 -2.65 1.93
C PHE A 61 -6.34 -3.47 1.22
N GLU A 62 -6.19 -4.72 1.60
CA GLU A 62 -5.25 -5.65 0.96
C GLU A 62 -5.93 -7.01 0.76
N PRO A 63 -6.20 -7.41 -0.49
CA PRO A 63 -6.93 -8.63 -0.77
C PRO A 63 -6.11 -9.91 -0.57
N LEU A 64 -4.80 -9.87 -0.79
CA LEU A 64 -3.94 -11.05 -0.69
C LEU A 64 -3.63 -11.37 0.76
N LYS A 65 -4.04 -12.55 1.22
CA LYS A 65 -3.90 -12.98 2.60
C LYS A 65 -2.45 -12.91 3.11
N ASN A 66 -1.48 -13.34 2.31
CA ASN A 66 -0.06 -13.34 2.70
C ASN A 66 0.46 -11.92 2.89
N ASN A 67 0.11 -10.99 1.99
CA ASN A 67 0.48 -9.58 2.11
C ASN A 67 -0.23 -8.94 3.29
N PHE A 68 -1.52 -9.22 3.48
CA PHE A 68 -2.31 -8.72 4.61
C PHE A 68 -1.71 -9.12 5.97
N LEU A 69 -1.25 -10.36 6.14
CA LEU A 69 -0.59 -10.79 7.36
C LEU A 69 0.74 -10.05 7.58
N LYS A 70 1.54 -9.87 6.52
CA LYS A 70 2.79 -9.10 6.59
C LYS A 70 2.54 -7.63 6.90
N LEU A 71 1.50 -7.05 6.30
CA LEU A 71 1.06 -5.68 6.58
C LEU A 71 0.77 -5.48 8.07
N LYS A 72 0.00 -6.37 8.67
CA LYS A 72 -0.31 -6.33 10.12
C LYS A 72 0.94 -6.41 10.98
N ILE A 73 1.87 -7.31 10.65
CA ILE A 73 3.14 -7.48 11.37
C ILE A 73 3.99 -6.20 11.26
N ASN A 74 4.14 -5.67 10.06
CA ASN A 74 5.01 -4.52 9.78
C ASN A 74 4.50 -3.22 10.41
N THR A 75 3.19 -3.08 10.57
CA THR A 75 2.55 -1.87 11.09
C THR A 75 2.08 -2.00 12.55
N LYS A 76 2.47 -3.07 13.24
CA LYS A 76 2.02 -3.38 14.60
C LYS A 76 2.24 -2.23 15.60
N LYS A 77 3.33 -1.48 15.47
CA LYS A 77 3.65 -0.35 16.36
C LYS A 77 2.64 0.80 16.32
N ILE A 78 1.81 0.85 15.30
CA ILE A 78 0.80 1.90 15.07
C ILE A 78 -0.59 1.31 14.81
N GLU A 79 -0.81 0.07 15.21
CA GLU A 79 -2.05 -0.67 14.91
C GLU A 79 -3.31 -0.01 15.45
N GLU A 80 -3.22 0.76 16.52
CA GLU A 80 -4.35 1.50 17.10
C GLU A 80 -4.91 2.58 16.15
N LYS A 81 -4.10 3.02 15.19
CA LYS A 81 -4.51 3.96 14.14
C LYS A 81 -5.01 3.31 12.87
N ILE A 82 -4.96 1.97 12.76
CA ILE A 82 -5.21 1.26 11.51
C ILE A 82 -6.45 0.38 11.60
N VAL A 83 -7.31 0.48 10.60
CA VAL A 83 -8.39 -0.46 10.34
C VAL A 83 -7.95 -1.34 9.16
N TYR A 84 -7.78 -2.62 9.43
CA TYR A 84 -7.31 -3.59 8.45
C TYR A 84 -8.50 -4.29 7.76
N LEU A 85 -8.53 -4.28 6.45
CA LEU A 85 -9.58 -4.87 5.63
C LEU A 85 -8.96 -5.83 4.60
N ASN A 86 -9.17 -7.13 4.79
CA ASN A 86 -8.67 -8.16 3.86
C ASN A 86 -9.63 -8.32 2.67
N CYS A 87 -9.72 -7.32 1.84
CA CYS A 87 -10.56 -7.30 0.64
C CYS A 87 -10.00 -6.33 -0.39
N ALA A 88 -10.43 -6.48 -1.64
CA ALA A 88 -10.26 -5.48 -2.68
C ALA A 88 -11.47 -4.53 -2.71
N LEU A 89 -11.26 -3.30 -3.14
CA LEU A 89 -12.35 -2.37 -3.46
C LEU A 89 -12.83 -2.59 -4.89
N GLY A 90 -14.13 -2.55 -5.08
CA GLY A 90 -14.78 -2.69 -6.38
C GLY A 90 -16.11 -1.94 -6.41
N ASN A 91 -16.75 -1.94 -7.56
CA ASN A 91 -18.03 -1.27 -7.77
C ASN A 91 -19.26 -2.10 -7.33
N LYS A 92 -19.04 -3.37 -6.99
CA LYS A 92 -20.07 -4.28 -6.48
C LYS A 92 -19.46 -5.29 -5.48
N LYS A 93 -20.30 -5.82 -4.61
CA LYS A 93 -19.90 -6.86 -3.67
C LYS A 93 -19.89 -8.21 -4.37
N GLU A 94 -18.72 -8.80 -4.55
CA GLU A 94 -18.54 -10.11 -5.18
C GLU A 94 -17.30 -10.81 -4.63
N ASN A 95 -17.22 -12.13 -4.81
CA ASN A 95 -16.04 -12.91 -4.52
C ASN A 95 -15.33 -13.24 -5.84
N LYS A 96 -14.04 -12.91 -5.92
CA LYS A 96 -13.20 -13.23 -7.08
C LYS A 96 -11.93 -13.96 -6.64
N ILE A 97 -11.42 -14.81 -7.53
CA ILE A 97 -10.12 -15.46 -7.33
C ILE A 97 -9.03 -14.50 -7.79
N ILE A 98 -8.04 -14.28 -6.91
CA ILE A 98 -6.88 -13.45 -7.22
C ILE A 98 -5.69 -14.38 -7.46
N LYS A 99 -5.06 -14.25 -8.62
CA LYS A 99 -3.80 -14.95 -8.92
C LYS A 99 -2.63 -14.14 -8.37
N GLU A 100 -1.90 -14.71 -7.42
CA GLU A 100 -0.62 -14.16 -6.99
C GLU A 100 0.44 -14.45 -8.05
N MET A 101 1.13 -13.42 -8.49
CA MET A 101 2.30 -13.58 -9.33
C MET A 101 3.55 -13.77 -8.47
N ILE A 102 4.52 -14.54 -8.97
CA ILE A 102 5.78 -14.83 -8.26
C ILE A 102 6.56 -13.55 -7.95
N GLU A 103 6.45 -12.54 -8.81
CA GLU A 103 6.92 -11.18 -8.54
C GLU A 103 5.79 -10.37 -7.91
N THR A 104 5.85 -10.17 -6.62
CA THR A 104 4.78 -9.66 -5.75
C THR A 104 4.37 -8.21 -5.93
N SER A 105 4.86 -7.53 -6.96
CA SER A 105 4.51 -6.12 -7.24
C SER A 105 3.22 -5.94 -8.04
N SER A 106 2.73 -6.99 -8.70
CA SER A 106 1.51 -6.94 -9.49
C SER A 106 0.69 -8.21 -9.32
N SER A 107 -0.49 -8.07 -8.78
CA SER A 107 -1.51 -9.12 -8.75
C SER A 107 -2.71 -8.66 -9.56
N THR A 108 -3.24 -9.52 -10.41
CA THR A 108 -4.39 -9.22 -11.25
C THR A 108 -5.64 -9.95 -10.77
N LEU A 109 -6.76 -9.24 -10.80
CA LEU A 109 -8.10 -9.83 -10.75
C LEU A 109 -8.41 -10.35 -12.15
N ASN A 110 -8.43 -11.66 -12.31
CA ASN A 110 -8.90 -12.27 -13.55
C ASN A 110 -10.35 -12.68 -13.40
N ASP A 111 -11.18 -12.24 -14.34
CA ASP A 111 -12.44 -12.91 -14.58
C ASP A 111 -12.10 -14.31 -15.12
N ILE A 112 -12.40 -15.34 -14.36
CA ILE A 112 -12.34 -16.70 -14.88
C ILE A 112 -13.59 -16.83 -15.73
N ASN A 113 -13.46 -16.59 -17.01
CA ASN A 113 -14.42 -17.08 -17.98
C ASN A 113 -14.17 -18.60 -18.06
N GLU A 114 -15.06 -19.35 -17.46
CA GLU A 114 -15.20 -20.78 -17.73
C GLU A 114 -15.56 -21.02 -19.21
#